data_8dc63f66fa90ea2a08ab28c34d3bcbe2
#
_entry.id   8dc63f66fa90ea2a08ab28c34d3bcbe2
#
_cell.length_a   1.000
_cell.length_b   1.000
_cell.length_c   1.000
_cell.angle_alpha   90.00
_cell.angle_beta   90.00
_cell.angle_gamma   90.00
#
_symmetry.space_group_name_H-M   'P 1'
#
loop_
_entity.id
_entity.type
_entity.pdbx_description
1 polymer ?
#
loop_
_entity_poly.entity_id
_entity_poly.type
_entity_poly.pdbx_seq_one_letter_code
_entity_poly.pdbx_strand_id
1 'polypeptide(L)'
;MGNQLFNYACGYAQARRENDSLLLDISECDNSTLRDFELDKFHLKYDKKESFPNHNLGQKIYKNIRRALKYHVIKEREVYHNRGHRYDVNDIDPGVYKKKFIRDKYLYGYWQHLAYFEEYLDEITAMMTPAYEQSETVKKLQEAFKKTPTCAVHVRGGDIMGPAGIYFKHAIERMEQEKPGVRYIVFTNDMERAREALASILESQKQEAGGDQLKNEVCQMENRLEFVTQLGKFSDVDEFFLMAACQNQI
;
A
#
# COMPACT_ATOMS: atom_id res chain seq x y z
N MET A 1 2.11 5.17 -4.95
CA MET A 1 0.67 4.85 -4.96
C MET A 1 0.10 4.65 -3.55
N GLY A 2 0.46 3.62 -2.75
CA GLY A 2 -0.18 3.29 -1.48
C GLY A 2 -0.36 4.45 -0.50
N ASN A 3 0.71 5.22 -0.21
CA ASN A 3 0.61 6.38 0.69
C ASN A 3 -0.38 7.44 0.20
N GLN A 4 -0.50 7.63 -1.12
CA GLN A 4 -1.47 8.58 -1.69
C GLN A 4 -2.92 8.09 -1.49
N LEU A 5 -3.15 6.77 -1.57
CA LEU A 5 -4.47 6.18 -1.30
C LEU A 5 -4.86 6.33 0.17
N PHE A 6 -3.95 6.15 1.13
CA PHE A 6 -4.22 6.40 2.54
C PHE A 6 -4.53 7.87 2.81
N ASN A 7 -3.74 8.79 2.23
CA ASN A 7 -3.98 10.23 2.36
C ASN A 7 -5.36 10.62 1.78
N TYR A 8 -5.70 10.08 0.61
CA TYR A 8 -7.00 10.27 0.01
C TYR A 8 -8.13 9.75 0.92
N ALA A 9 -8.01 8.52 1.41
CA ALA A 9 -9.05 7.89 2.23
C ALA A 9 -9.32 8.70 3.52
N CYS A 10 -8.26 9.14 4.19
CA CYS A 10 -8.40 10.01 5.37
C CYS A 10 -9.03 11.36 5.01
N GLY A 11 -8.59 12.02 3.93
CA GLY A 11 -9.15 13.27 3.46
C GLY A 11 -10.62 13.15 3.05
N TYR A 12 -10.97 12.09 2.31
CA TYR A 12 -12.33 11.79 1.90
C TYR A 12 -13.26 11.60 3.11
N ALA A 13 -12.85 10.77 4.06
CA ALA A 13 -13.62 10.53 5.27
C ALA A 13 -13.82 11.82 6.07
N GLN A 14 -12.79 12.68 6.16
CA GLN A 14 -12.89 13.96 6.84
C GLN A 14 -13.87 14.92 6.15
N ALA A 15 -13.77 15.04 4.81
CA ALA A 15 -14.69 15.87 4.02
C ALA A 15 -16.15 15.39 4.16
N ARG A 16 -16.38 14.07 4.11
CA ARG A 16 -17.70 13.47 4.30
C ARG A 16 -18.30 13.76 5.68
N ARG A 17 -17.50 13.64 6.77
CA ARG A 17 -17.95 13.94 8.15
C ARG A 17 -18.38 15.38 8.33
N GLU A 18 -17.70 16.30 7.65
CA GLU A 18 -17.94 17.73 7.78
C GLU A 18 -18.87 18.29 6.71
N ASN A 19 -19.28 17.46 5.75
CA ASN A 19 -20.03 17.87 4.56
C ASN A 19 -19.32 19.02 3.82
N ASP A 20 -18.03 18.82 3.58
CA ASP A 20 -17.13 19.80 2.98
C ASP A 20 -16.45 19.25 1.72
N SER A 21 -15.73 20.10 1.00
CA SER A 21 -15.02 19.78 -0.22
C SER A 21 -13.67 19.11 0.07
N LEU A 22 -13.30 18.13 -0.76
CA LEU A 22 -11.98 17.50 -0.75
C LEU A 22 -11.05 18.13 -1.78
N LEU A 23 -9.99 18.81 -1.30
CA LEU A 23 -8.92 19.33 -2.13
C LEU A 23 -7.64 18.50 -1.95
N LEU A 24 -6.97 18.20 -3.06
CA LEU A 24 -5.70 17.49 -3.07
C LEU A 24 -4.55 18.45 -3.37
N ASP A 25 -3.61 18.61 -2.43
CA ASP A 25 -2.34 19.32 -2.68
C ASP A 25 -1.34 18.35 -3.30
N ILE A 26 -1.12 18.46 -4.60
CA ILE A 26 -0.22 17.57 -5.36
C ILE A 26 1.19 18.16 -5.52
N SER A 27 1.51 19.24 -4.80
CA SER A 27 2.80 19.96 -4.94
C SER A 27 4.02 19.07 -4.72
N GLU A 28 3.93 18.07 -3.86
CA GLU A 28 5.05 17.15 -3.61
C GLU A 28 5.27 16.19 -4.80
N CYS A 29 4.22 15.83 -5.52
CA CYS A 29 4.31 15.00 -6.72
C CYS A 29 4.85 15.79 -7.90
N ASP A 30 4.26 16.96 -8.20
CA ASP A 30 4.65 17.81 -9.33
C ASP A 30 6.09 18.33 -9.25
N ASN A 31 6.64 18.45 -8.05
CA ASN A 31 8.00 18.94 -7.82
C ASN A 31 8.99 17.79 -7.49
N SER A 32 8.59 16.55 -7.65
CA SER A 32 9.42 15.36 -7.40
C SER A 32 9.82 14.69 -8.72
N THR A 33 11.04 14.23 -8.79
CA THR A 33 11.50 13.33 -9.87
C THR A 33 11.29 11.84 -9.53
N LEU A 34 10.86 11.57 -8.29
CA LEU A 34 10.77 10.21 -7.75
C LEU A 34 9.33 9.71 -7.55
N ARG A 35 8.34 10.61 -7.59
CA ARG A 35 6.96 10.29 -7.23
C ARG A 35 5.96 11.05 -8.09
N ASP A 36 5.28 10.32 -8.95
CA ASP A 36 4.18 10.84 -9.73
C ASP A 36 2.88 10.90 -8.92
N PHE A 37 1.93 11.72 -9.37
CA PHE A 37 0.58 11.70 -8.85
C PHE A 37 -0.19 10.53 -9.47
N GLU A 38 -0.60 9.59 -8.63
CA GLU A 38 -1.12 8.28 -9.05
C GLU A 38 -2.63 8.12 -8.88
N LEU A 39 -3.28 9.04 -8.16
CA LEU A 39 -4.71 8.89 -7.85
C LEU A 39 -5.61 9.05 -9.07
N ASP A 40 -5.15 9.74 -10.12
CA ASP A 40 -5.89 9.85 -11.40
C ASP A 40 -5.99 8.51 -12.15
N LYS A 41 -5.25 7.50 -11.74
CA LYS A 41 -5.36 6.14 -12.28
C LYS A 41 -6.59 5.38 -11.77
N PHE A 42 -7.34 5.98 -10.82
CA PHE A 42 -8.55 5.42 -10.19
C PHE A 42 -9.75 6.34 -10.37
N HIS A 43 -10.98 5.81 -10.28
CA HIS A 43 -12.21 6.60 -10.31
C HIS A 43 -12.52 7.27 -8.96
N LEU A 44 -11.52 7.88 -8.34
CA LEU A 44 -11.68 8.56 -7.06
C LEU A 44 -12.34 9.93 -7.22
N LYS A 45 -13.18 10.31 -6.26
CA LYS A 45 -13.89 11.60 -6.26
C LYS A 45 -13.19 12.60 -5.36
N TYR A 46 -12.84 13.74 -5.92
CA TYR A 46 -12.34 14.92 -5.22
C TYR A 46 -12.74 16.18 -5.99
N ASP A 47 -12.84 17.31 -5.29
CA ASP A 47 -13.37 18.55 -5.90
C ASP A 47 -12.31 19.30 -6.68
N LYS A 48 -11.06 19.29 -6.21
CA LYS A 48 -9.97 20.06 -6.83
C LYS A 48 -8.60 19.48 -6.54
N LYS A 49 -7.68 19.62 -7.52
CA LYS A 49 -6.22 19.50 -7.33
C LYS A 49 -5.59 20.87 -7.30
N GLU A 50 -4.66 21.11 -6.37
CA GLU A 50 -3.84 22.31 -6.33
C GLU A 50 -2.36 21.92 -6.28
N SER A 51 -1.54 22.65 -7.04
CA SER A 51 -0.08 22.50 -7.02
C SER A 51 0.57 23.86 -6.84
N PHE A 52 1.60 23.92 -5.99
CA PHE A 52 2.36 25.13 -5.74
C PHE A 52 3.84 24.90 -6.04
N PRO A 53 4.51 25.84 -6.72
CA PRO A 53 5.94 25.74 -6.98
C PRO A 53 6.74 25.51 -5.69
N ASN A 54 7.68 24.59 -5.73
CA ASN A 54 8.47 24.15 -4.58
C ASN A 54 9.96 23.94 -4.91
N HIS A 55 10.43 24.56 -6.00
CA HIS A 55 11.78 24.33 -6.54
C HIS A 55 12.88 25.09 -5.77
N ASN A 56 12.54 26.21 -5.12
CA ASN A 56 13.50 27.01 -4.38
C ASN A 56 13.00 27.39 -2.97
N LEU A 57 13.92 27.88 -2.12
CA LEU A 57 13.61 28.23 -0.74
C LEU A 57 12.49 29.26 -0.61
N GLY A 58 12.48 30.30 -1.46
CA GLY A 58 11.45 31.35 -1.45
C GLY A 58 10.05 30.78 -1.73
N GLN A 59 9.94 29.89 -2.71
CA GLN A 59 8.68 29.20 -3.05
C GLN A 59 8.22 28.28 -1.91
N LYS A 60 9.15 27.56 -1.26
CA LYS A 60 8.85 26.73 -0.09
C LYS A 60 8.30 27.56 1.07
N ILE A 61 8.95 28.69 1.37
CA ILE A 61 8.49 29.61 2.41
C ILE A 61 7.11 30.18 2.07
N TYR A 62 6.90 30.64 0.85
CA TYR A 62 5.61 31.17 0.40
C TYR A 62 4.50 30.12 0.52
N LYS A 63 4.73 28.89 0.04
CA LYS A 63 3.79 27.77 0.17
C LYS A 63 3.41 27.53 1.64
N ASN A 64 4.39 27.49 2.53
CA ASN A 64 4.16 27.22 3.96
C ASN A 64 3.39 28.38 4.65
N ILE A 65 3.73 29.65 4.34
CA ILE A 65 3.00 30.82 4.86
C ILE A 65 1.55 30.79 4.37
N ARG A 66 1.33 30.60 3.07
CA ARG A 66 -0.03 30.53 2.51
C ARG A 66 -0.84 29.42 3.15
N ARG A 67 -0.23 28.23 3.33
CA ARG A 67 -0.85 27.09 4.00
C ARG A 67 -1.23 27.43 5.44
N ALA A 68 -0.33 28.02 6.22
CA ALA A 68 -0.56 28.42 7.60
C ALA A 68 -1.63 29.50 7.75
N LEU A 69 -1.73 30.44 6.79
CA LEU A 69 -2.72 31.52 6.80
C LEU A 69 -4.12 31.02 6.39
N LYS A 70 -4.20 30.14 5.39
CA LYS A 70 -5.48 29.68 4.82
C LYS A 70 -6.08 28.53 5.61
N TYR A 71 -5.25 27.57 6.06
CA TYR A 71 -5.71 26.33 6.66
C TYR A 71 -5.31 26.17 8.12
N HIS A 72 -6.06 25.35 8.84
CA HIS A 72 -5.61 24.77 10.10
C HIS A 72 -4.81 23.49 9.77
N VAL A 73 -3.48 23.56 9.93
CA VAL A 73 -2.59 22.44 9.60
C VAL A 73 -2.60 21.40 10.70
N ILE A 74 -3.04 20.20 10.37
CA ILE A 74 -3.06 19.05 11.25
C ILE A 74 -1.96 18.11 10.77
N LYS A 75 -0.97 17.89 11.62
CA LYS A 75 0.11 16.93 11.36
C LYS A 75 -0.23 15.61 12.02
N GLU A 76 -0.02 14.52 11.28
CA GLU A 76 0.00 13.20 11.88
C GLU A 76 1.07 13.13 12.95
N ARG A 77 0.77 12.50 14.07
CA ARG A 77 1.70 12.40 15.17
C ARG A 77 2.83 11.45 14.85
N GLU A 78 4.05 11.96 14.79
CA GLU A 78 5.26 11.15 14.69
C GLU A 78 5.70 10.69 16.08
N VAL A 79 5.78 9.38 16.28
CA VAL A 79 6.36 8.82 17.51
C VAL A 79 7.83 8.51 17.25
N TYR A 80 8.71 9.19 18.00
CA TYR A 80 10.15 8.95 17.94
C TYR A 80 10.51 7.76 18.82
N HIS A 81 10.90 6.65 18.22
CA HIS A 81 11.54 5.56 18.91
C HIS A 81 13.07 5.64 18.75
N ASN A 82 13.83 5.11 19.72
CA ASN A 82 15.31 5.10 19.75
C ASN A 82 16.01 4.51 18.51
N ARG A 83 15.29 4.05 17.50
CA ARG A 83 15.79 3.46 16.24
C ARG A 83 15.26 4.13 14.97
N GLY A 84 14.80 5.38 15.04
CA GLY A 84 14.30 6.13 13.90
C GLY A 84 12.80 6.43 13.97
N HIS A 85 12.31 7.22 13.02
CA HIS A 85 10.92 7.59 12.93
C HIS A 85 10.06 6.34 12.64
N ARG A 86 9.15 6.03 13.52
CA ARG A 86 8.06 5.08 13.26
C ARG A 86 6.75 5.76 13.59
N TYR A 87 5.81 5.70 12.68
CA TYR A 87 4.42 5.99 12.98
C TYR A 87 3.92 4.84 13.86
N ASP A 88 3.51 5.15 15.08
CA ASP A 88 2.84 4.15 15.90
C ASP A 88 1.41 4.04 15.41
N VAL A 89 1.14 2.98 14.65
CA VAL A 89 -0.21 2.68 14.13
C VAL A 89 -1.25 2.51 15.24
N ASN A 90 -0.82 2.39 16.50
CA ASN A 90 -1.70 2.32 17.66
C ASN A 90 -1.93 3.68 18.33
N ASP A 91 -1.14 4.72 18.00
CA ASP A 91 -1.30 6.07 18.56
C ASP A 91 -2.13 6.95 17.62
N ILE A 92 -3.38 6.55 17.43
CA ILE A 92 -4.35 7.34 16.68
C ILE A 92 -4.74 8.53 17.55
N ASP A 93 -4.57 9.75 17.04
CA ASP A 93 -5.16 10.93 17.69
C ASP A 93 -6.63 11.10 17.25
N PRO A 94 -7.61 10.59 18.05
CA PRO A 94 -9.02 10.73 17.71
C PRO A 94 -9.50 12.19 17.78
N GLY A 95 -8.69 13.09 18.33
CA GLY A 95 -8.97 14.52 18.36
C GLY A 95 -8.78 15.22 17.03
N VAL A 96 -7.95 14.65 16.13
CA VAL A 96 -7.59 15.25 14.83
C VAL A 96 -8.82 15.46 13.95
N TYR A 97 -9.74 14.51 13.90
CA TYR A 97 -10.90 14.57 13.01
C TYR A 97 -12.21 14.94 13.71
N LYS A 98 -12.25 14.99 15.04
CA LYS A 98 -13.48 15.35 15.79
C LYS A 98 -13.59 16.84 16.11
N LYS A 99 -12.49 17.60 16.06
CA LYS A 99 -12.51 19.03 16.32
C LYS A 99 -12.97 19.81 15.10
N LYS A 100 -13.98 20.65 15.26
CA LYS A 100 -14.34 21.66 14.26
C LYS A 100 -13.41 22.85 14.41
N PHE A 101 -12.90 23.36 13.27
CA PHE A 101 -12.05 24.54 13.22
C PHE A 101 -12.76 25.62 12.39
N ILE A 102 -12.41 26.89 12.64
CA ILE A 102 -12.96 28.03 11.88
C ILE A 102 -12.42 28.03 10.45
N ARG A 103 -11.22 27.47 10.24
CA ARG A 103 -10.55 27.37 8.93
C ARG A 103 -10.57 25.93 8.45
N ASP A 104 -10.57 25.75 7.13
CA ASP A 104 -10.43 24.47 6.49
C ASP A 104 -9.22 23.70 7.03
N LYS A 105 -9.32 22.39 7.10
CA LYS A 105 -8.25 21.53 7.58
C LYS A 105 -7.26 21.22 6.45
N TYR A 106 -5.99 21.22 6.78
CA TYR A 106 -4.92 20.72 5.92
C TYR A 106 -4.26 19.52 6.61
N LEU A 107 -4.51 18.31 6.10
CA LEU A 107 -3.96 17.07 6.64
C LEU A 107 -2.55 16.85 6.09
N TYR A 108 -1.56 16.73 6.97
CA TYR A 108 -0.16 16.50 6.63
C TYR A 108 0.38 15.26 7.33
N GLY A 109 0.61 14.18 6.60
CA GLY A 109 1.05 12.89 7.12
C GLY A 109 0.84 11.76 6.12
N TYR A 110 0.91 10.51 6.58
CA TYR A 110 0.65 9.31 5.78
C TYR A 110 -0.71 8.68 6.08
N TRP A 111 -1.25 8.89 7.27
CA TRP A 111 -2.59 8.47 7.73
C TRP A 111 -2.88 6.97 7.52
N GLN A 112 -1.84 6.14 7.72
CA GLN A 112 -1.85 4.71 7.41
C GLN A 112 -2.54 3.88 8.50
N HIS A 113 -3.73 4.30 8.93
CA HIS A 113 -4.53 3.55 9.90
C HIS A 113 -6.00 3.56 9.53
N LEU A 114 -6.64 2.38 9.58
CA LEU A 114 -8.03 2.18 9.17
C LEU A 114 -9.01 3.07 9.93
N ALA A 115 -8.80 3.30 11.22
CA ALA A 115 -9.69 4.11 12.05
C ALA A 115 -9.88 5.56 11.58
N TYR A 116 -9.01 6.09 10.70
CA TYR A 116 -9.19 7.43 10.12
C TYR A 116 -10.34 7.48 9.10
N PHE A 117 -10.69 6.35 8.46
CA PHE A 117 -11.65 6.30 7.36
C PHE A 117 -12.57 5.06 7.38
N GLU A 118 -12.54 4.28 8.44
CA GLU A 118 -13.27 3.02 8.60
C GLU A 118 -14.78 3.16 8.31
N GLU A 119 -15.42 4.24 8.78
CA GLU A 119 -16.84 4.48 8.58
C GLU A 119 -17.27 4.74 7.12
N TYR A 120 -16.29 5.07 6.25
CA TYR A 120 -16.51 5.30 4.81
C TYR A 120 -15.76 4.27 3.95
N LEU A 121 -15.30 3.16 4.53
CA LEU A 121 -14.49 2.17 3.84
C LEU A 121 -15.19 1.59 2.61
N ASP A 122 -16.48 1.29 2.72
CA ASP A 122 -17.27 0.74 1.61
C ASP A 122 -17.41 1.74 0.46
N GLU A 123 -17.66 3.03 0.77
CA GLU A 123 -17.72 4.09 -0.25
C GLU A 123 -16.37 4.26 -0.95
N ILE A 124 -15.28 4.29 -0.18
CA ILE A 124 -13.92 4.44 -0.70
C ILE A 124 -13.56 3.22 -1.58
N THR A 125 -13.83 2.01 -1.11
CA THR A 125 -13.56 0.78 -1.85
C THR A 125 -14.33 0.71 -3.16
N ALA A 126 -15.60 1.14 -3.16
CA ALA A 126 -16.41 1.19 -4.37
C ALA A 126 -15.88 2.17 -5.43
N MET A 127 -15.20 3.25 -5.02
CA MET A 127 -14.54 4.20 -5.91
C MET A 127 -13.15 3.75 -6.37
N MET A 128 -12.50 2.85 -5.63
CA MET A 128 -11.18 2.32 -5.98
C MET A 128 -11.27 1.33 -7.14
N THR A 129 -11.63 1.83 -8.30
CA THR A 129 -11.65 1.06 -9.57
C THR A 129 -10.70 1.73 -10.56
N PRO A 130 -10.08 0.96 -11.51
CA PRO A 130 -9.18 1.54 -12.50
C PRO A 130 -9.89 2.59 -13.35
N ALA A 131 -9.24 3.74 -13.59
CA ALA A 131 -9.75 4.79 -14.48
C ALA A 131 -9.59 4.44 -15.98
N TYR A 132 -9.26 3.21 -16.29
CA TYR A 132 -9.10 2.68 -17.65
C TYR A 132 -9.69 1.26 -17.72
N GLU A 133 -9.95 0.81 -18.94
CA GLU A 133 -10.42 -0.56 -19.14
C GLU A 133 -9.27 -1.55 -19.00
N GLN A 134 -9.35 -2.42 -18.01
CA GLN A 134 -8.36 -3.50 -17.81
C GLN A 134 -8.48 -4.55 -18.92
N SER A 135 -7.33 -5.13 -19.28
CA SER A 135 -7.29 -6.20 -20.28
C SER A 135 -8.06 -7.44 -19.84
N GLU A 136 -8.55 -8.23 -20.80
CA GLU A 136 -9.21 -9.51 -20.54
C GLU A 136 -8.31 -10.48 -19.76
N THR A 137 -6.99 -10.41 -19.94
CA THR A 137 -6.02 -11.22 -19.18
C THR A 137 -6.06 -10.85 -17.70
N VAL A 138 -6.04 -9.56 -17.36
CA VAL A 138 -6.12 -9.09 -15.97
C VAL A 138 -7.45 -9.51 -15.34
N LYS A 139 -8.56 -9.30 -16.02
CA LYS A 139 -9.90 -9.69 -15.53
C LYS A 139 -9.98 -11.20 -15.24
N LYS A 140 -9.47 -12.04 -16.16
CA LYS A 140 -9.43 -13.50 -15.98
C LYS A 140 -8.55 -13.92 -14.81
N LEU A 141 -7.40 -13.30 -14.63
CA LEU A 141 -6.50 -13.57 -13.49
C LEU A 141 -7.15 -13.17 -12.16
N GLN A 142 -7.79 -12.00 -12.08
CA GLN A 142 -8.52 -11.57 -10.88
C GLN A 142 -9.61 -12.59 -10.51
N GLU A 143 -10.39 -13.06 -11.49
CA GLU A 143 -11.41 -14.08 -11.26
C GLU A 143 -10.81 -15.43 -10.82
N ALA A 144 -9.67 -15.82 -11.39
CA ALA A 144 -8.97 -17.04 -11.00
C ALA A 144 -8.45 -16.93 -9.55
N PHE A 145 -7.86 -15.78 -9.17
CA PHE A 145 -7.32 -15.56 -7.81
C PHE A 145 -8.43 -15.49 -6.76
N LYS A 146 -9.61 -14.98 -7.10
CA LYS A 146 -10.78 -15.01 -6.21
C LYS A 146 -11.34 -16.41 -5.98
N LYS A 147 -11.24 -17.30 -6.99
CA LYS A 147 -11.86 -18.64 -6.96
C LYS A 147 -10.96 -19.72 -6.36
N THR A 148 -9.66 -19.51 -6.33
CA THR A 148 -8.69 -20.49 -5.82
C THR A 148 -8.00 -19.94 -4.57
N PRO A 149 -7.61 -20.78 -3.60
CA PRO A 149 -6.83 -20.34 -2.45
C PRO A 149 -5.49 -19.72 -2.90
N THR A 150 -5.40 -18.39 -2.82
CA THR A 150 -4.20 -17.63 -3.21
C THR A 150 -3.73 -16.73 -2.08
N CYS A 151 -2.42 -16.52 -2.05
CA CYS A 151 -1.76 -15.55 -1.17
C CYS A 151 -0.84 -14.65 -1.98
N ALA A 152 -1.07 -13.35 -1.94
CA ALA A 152 -0.13 -12.37 -2.49
C ALA A 152 1.07 -12.22 -1.54
N VAL A 153 2.28 -12.33 -2.09
CA VAL A 153 3.54 -12.11 -1.37
C VAL A 153 4.21 -10.88 -1.98
N HIS A 154 4.25 -9.77 -1.22
CA HIS A 154 4.83 -8.53 -1.71
C HIS A 154 6.26 -8.33 -1.19
N VAL A 155 7.25 -8.58 -2.04
CA VAL A 155 8.67 -8.35 -1.74
C VAL A 155 9.12 -7.04 -2.35
N ARG A 156 9.26 -6.00 -1.53
CA ARG A 156 9.73 -4.69 -1.97
C ARG A 156 11.25 -4.59 -1.93
N GLY A 157 11.83 -4.11 -3.02
CA GLY A 157 13.23 -3.71 -3.16
C GLY A 157 13.41 -2.20 -3.34
N GLY A 158 14.64 -1.75 -3.60
CA GLY A 158 14.99 -0.38 -3.92
C GLY A 158 15.33 0.47 -2.69
N ASP A 159 14.81 1.69 -2.63
CA ASP A 159 15.12 2.74 -1.64
C ASP A 159 14.65 2.44 -0.21
N ILE A 160 13.72 1.54 -0.04
CA ILE A 160 13.21 1.12 1.26
C ILE A 160 13.63 -0.32 1.51
N MET A 161 14.39 -0.54 2.58
CA MET A 161 14.68 -1.90 3.04
C MET A 161 13.38 -2.53 3.57
N GLY A 162 12.81 -3.43 2.78
CA GLY A 162 11.66 -4.24 3.19
C GLY A 162 12.03 -5.27 4.25
N PRO A 163 11.07 -6.07 4.71
CA PRO A 163 11.30 -7.16 5.65
C PRO A 163 12.42 -8.10 5.20
N ALA A 164 13.16 -8.65 6.16
CA ALA A 164 14.17 -9.66 5.90
C ALA A 164 13.53 -11.01 5.51
N GLY A 165 14.29 -11.90 4.90
CA GLY A 165 13.83 -13.25 4.52
C GLY A 165 13.19 -14.04 5.68
N ILE A 166 13.65 -13.81 6.90
CA ILE A 166 13.08 -14.42 8.12
C ILE A 166 11.59 -14.06 8.34
N TYR A 167 11.18 -12.84 7.96
CA TYR A 167 9.77 -12.43 8.02
C TYR A 167 8.92 -13.28 7.07
N PHE A 168 9.35 -13.41 5.81
CA PHE A 168 8.62 -14.21 4.82
C PHE A 168 8.57 -15.68 5.20
N LYS A 169 9.67 -16.22 5.78
CA LYS A 169 9.72 -17.59 6.29
C LYS A 169 8.58 -17.80 7.30
N HIS A 170 8.55 -17.03 8.38
CA HIS A 170 7.53 -17.20 9.42
C HIS A 170 6.11 -16.95 8.92
N ALA A 171 5.92 -15.96 8.02
CA ALA A 171 4.62 -15.67 7.47
C ALA A 171 4.08 -16.79 6.58
N ILE A 172 4.94 -17.39 5.75
CA ILE A 172 4.58 -18.53 4.89
C ILE A 172 4.34 -19.79 5.75
N GLU A 173 5.20 -20.07 6.72
CA GLU A 173 5.01 -21.20 7.65
C GLU A 173 3.66 -21.10 8.37
N ARG A 174 3.30 -19.92 8.85
CA ARG A 174 2.01 -19.67 9.47
C ARG A 174 0.86 -19.85 8.48
N MET A 175 1.02 -19.37 7.25
CA MET A 175 0.00 -19.55 6.21
C MET A 175 -0.23 -21.03 5.90
N GLU A 176 0.82 -21.85 5.79
CA GLU A 176 0.70 -23.29 5.56
C GLU A 176 0.02 -24.01 6.73
N GLN A 177 0.25 -23.56 7.97
CA GLN A 177 -0.44 -24.11 9.15
C GLN A 177 -1.94 -23.78 9.17
N GLU A 178 -2.30 -22.54 8.83
CA GLU A 178 -3.68 -22.06 8.87
C GLU A 178 -4.49 -22.45 7.61
N LYS A 179 -3.82 -22.47 6.45
CA LYS A 179 -4.43 -22.69 5.12
C LYS A 179 -3.49 -23.49 4.21
N PRO A 180 -3.34 -24.80 4.43
CA PRO A 180 -2.43 -25.62 3.63
C PRO A 180 -2.85 -25.66 2.16
N GLY A 181 -1.87 -25.67 1.25
CA GLY A 181 -2.11 -25.81 -0.17
C GLY A 181 -2.41 -24.49 -0.90
N VAL A 182 -2.24 -23.35 -0.25
CA VAL A 182 -2.38 -22.01 -0.87
C VAL A 182 -1.33 -21.83 -1.98
N ARG A 183 -1.73 -21.22 -3.09
CA ARG A 183 -0.85 -20.77 -4.17
C ARG A 183 -0.32 -19.38 -3.87
N TYR A 184 0.99 -19.20 -3.91
CA TYR A 184 1.67 -17.93 -3.63
C TYR A 184 1.95 -17.18 -4.92
N ILE A 185 1.44 -15.95 -5.03
CA ILE A 185 1.69 -15.05 -6.16
C ILE A 185 2.63 -13.94 -5.68
N VAL A 186 3.84 -13.92 -6.21
CA VAL A 186 4.89 -12.98 -5.79
C VAL A 186 4.84 -11.71 -6.63
N PHE A 187 4.69 -10.59 -5.96
CA PHE A 187 4.74 -9.24 -6.51
C PHE A 187 6.03 -8.57 -6.04
N THR A 188 6.81 -8.03 -6.96
CA THR A 188 8.08 -7.37 -6.62
C THR A 188 8.52 -6.38 -7.69
N ASN A 189 9.17 -5.32 -7.25
CA ASN A 189 9.91 -4.39 -8.10
C ASN A 189 11.41 -4.72 -8.17
N ASP A 190 11.85 -5.82 -7.51
CA ASP A 190 13.24 -6.28 -7.47
C ASP A 190 13.28 -7.82 -7.45
N MET A 191 13.44 -8.40 -8.63
CA MET A 191 13.40 -9.85 -8.83
C MET A 191 14.55 -10.59 -8.14
N GLU A 192 15.74 -10.00 -8.08
CA GLU A 192 16.91 -10.63 -7.46
C GLU A 192 16.68 -10.76 -5.96
N ARG A 193 16.33 -9.65 -5.32
CA ARG A 193 15.98 -9.62 -3.90
C ARG A 193 14.82 -10.55 -3.53
N ALA A 194 13.79 -10.61 -4.37
CA ALA A 194 12.66 -11.50 -4.11
C ALA A 194 13.06 -12.96 -4.17
N ARG A 195 13.90 -13.34 -5.13
CA ARG A 195 14.46 -14.71 -5.21
C ARG A 195 15.32 -15.05 -4.00
N GLU A 196 16.20 -14.15 -3.57
CA GLU A 196 17.02 -14.33 -2.37
C GLU A 196 16.17 -14.49 -1.11
N ALA A 197 15.19 -13.60 -0.91
CA ALA A 197 14.30 -13.67 0.25
C ALA A 197 13.52 -14.98 0.33
N LEU A 198 13.07 -15.50 -0.81
CA LEU A 198 12.29 -16.73 -0.89
C LEU A 198 13.15 -17.99 -0.96
N ALA A 199 14.37 -17.93 -1.55
CA ALA A 199 15.31 -19.05 -1.55
C ALA A 199 15.71 -19.46 -0.14
N SER A 200 15.93 -18.49 0.76
CA SER A 200 16.25 -18.76 2.17
C SER A 200 15.16 -19.55 2.90
N ILE A 201 13.91 -19.40 2.49
CA ILE A 201 12.78 -20.14 3.04
C ILE A 201 12.84 -21.61 2.58
N LEU A 202 13.06 -21.81 1.29
CA LEU A 202 13.13 -23.14 0.68
C LEU A 202 14.36 -23.93 1.15
N GLU A 203 15.51 -23.25 1.31
CA GLU A 203 16.74 -23.86 1.82
C GLU A 203 16.65 -24.25 3.31
N SER A 204 16.07 -23.41 4.15
CA SER A 204 15.92 -23.74 5.58
C SER A 204 15.00 -24.93 5.81
N GLN A 205 13.95 -25.06 5.02
CA GLN A 205 13.08 -26.24 5.06
C GLN A 205 13.80 -27.52 4.60
N LYS A 206 14.72 -27.43 3.62
CA LYS A 206 15.57 -28.55 3.18
C LYS A 206 16.52 -29.04 4.29
N GLN A 207 17.05 -28.13 5.12
CA GLN A 207 17.97 -28.47 6.22
C GLN A 207 17.28 -29.05 7.44
N GLU A 208 16.08 -28.56 7.77
CA GLU A 208 15.26 -29.10 8.88
C GLU A 208 14.63 -30.46 8.53
N ALA A 209 14.55 -30.77 7.24
CA ALA A 209 13.94 -31.99 6.70
C ALA A 209 14.94 -33.14 6.59
N GLY A 210 15.26 -33.78 7.69
CA GLY A 210 16.04 -35.02 7.68
C GLY A 210 15.32 -36.28 7.13
N GLY A 211 14.18 -36.13 6.43
CA GLY A 211 13.37 -37.24 5.93
C GLY A 211 12.75 -36.99 4.55
N ASP A 212 12.43 -38.08 3.83
CA ASP A 212 11.87 -38.03 2.47
C ASP A 212 10.49 -37.34 2.39
N GLN A 213 9.75 -37.27 3.48
CA GLN A 213 8.41 -36.67 3.53
C GLN A 213 8.45 -35.15 3.38
N LEU A 214 9.41 -34.50 4.04
CA LEU A 214 9.59 -33.05 3.96
C LEU A 214 10.23 -32.57 2.65
N LYS A 215 11.02 -33.40 1.97
CA LYS A 215 11.49 -33.11 0.61
C LYS A 215 10.33 -32.98 -0.38
N ASN A 216 9.28 -33.80 -0.21
CA ASN A 216 8.07 -33.72 -1.03
C ASN A 216 7.27 -32.43 -0.74
N GLU A 217 7.19 -31.98 0.51
CA GLU A 217 6.49 -30.74 0.89
C GLU A 217 7.19 -29.49 0.34
N VAL A 218 8.53 -29.43 0.41
CA VAL A 218 9.32 -28.36 -0.19
C VAL A 218 9.15 -28.31 -1.71
N CYS A 219 9.22 -29.45 -2.38
CA CYS A 219 9.02 -29.54 -3.83
C CYS A 219 7.57 -29.12 -4.20
N GLN A 220 6.58 -29.47 -3.39
CA GLN A 220 5.19 -29.03 -3.60
C GLN A 220 5.02 -27.53 -3.40
N MET A 221 5.74 -26.90 -2.45
CA MET A 221 5.69 -25.45 -2.24
C MET A 221 6.36 -24.70 -3.39
N GLU A 222 7.53 -25.13 -3.88
CA GLU A 222 8.18 -24.54 -5.06
C GLU A 222 7.25 -24.51 -6.27
N ASN A 223 6.45 -25.55 -6.48
CA ASN A 223 5.46 -25.62 -7.56
C ASN A 223 4.24 -24.71 -7.35
N ARG A 224 4.02 -24.19 -6.13
CA ARG A 224 2.91 -23.28 -5.81
C ARG A 224 3.33 -21.81 -5.71
N LEU A 225 4.64 -21.50 -5.91
CA LEU A 225 5.18 -20.16 -5.84
C LEU A 225 5.42 -19.64 -7.26
N GLU A 226 4.72 -18.58 -7.64
CA GLU A 226 4.74 -18.02 -8.98
C GLU A 226 4.92 -16.51 -8.95
N PHE A 227 5.81 -15.97 -9.76
CA PHE A 227 5.97 -14.53 -9.90
C PHE A 227 4.93 -13.96 -10.84
N VAL A 228 4.32 -12.83 -10.48
CA VAL A 228 3.30 -12.15 -11.31
C VAL A 228 3.83 -11.84 -12.72
N THR A 229 5.12 -11.56 -12.85
CA THR A 229 5.78 -11.33 -14.15
C THR A 229 5.80 -12.54 -15.09
N GLN A 230 5.61 -13.75 -14.57
CA GLN A 230 5.48 -14.98 -15.36
C GLN A 230 4.07 -15.11 -15.98
N LEU A 231 3.08 -14.42 -15.38
CA LEU A 231 1.70 -14.40 -15.86
C LEU A 231 1.47 -13.34 -16.93
N GLY A 232 2.34 -12.33 -17.03
CA GLY A 232 2.26 -11.27 -18.03
C GLY A 232 3.01 -10.01 -17.64
N LYS A 233 2.83 -8.97 -18.47
CA LYS A 233 3.27 -7.60 -18.16
C LYS A 233 2.06 -6.79 -17.74
N PHE A 234 2.13 -6.22 -16.56
CA PHE A 234 1.03 -5.47 -15.95
C PHE A 234 1.49 -4.07 -15.58
N SER A 235 0.54 -3.14 -15.52
CA SER A 235 0.77 -1.83 -14.92
C SER A 235 0.77 -1.95 -13.39
N ASP A 236 1.34 -0.97 -12.69
CA ASP A 236 1.33 -0.93 -11.21
C ASP A 236 -0.10 -1.02 -10.64
N VAL A 237 -1.08 -0.46 -11.36
CA VAL A 237 -2.50 -0.51 -10.98
C VAL A 237 -3.08 -1.90 -11.23
N ASP A 238 -2.74 -2.55 -12.33
CA ASP A 238 -3.17 -3.93 -12.58
C ASP A 238 -2.59 -4.88 -11.53
N GLU A 239 -1.29 -4.74 -11.19
CA GLU A 239 -0.66 -5.53 -10.13
C GLU A 239 -1.34 -5.28 -8.78
N PHE A 240 -1.68 -4.01 -8.46
CA PHE A 240 -2.43 -3.69 -7.25
C PHE A 240 -3.76 -4.43 -7.19
N PHE A 241 -4.53 -4.47 -8.28
CA PHE A 241 -5.82 -5.18 -8.30
C PHE A 241 -5.67 -6.71 -8.38
N LEU A 242 -4.60 -7.22 -8.99
CA LEU A 242 -4.27 -8.64 -8.93
C LEU A 242 -3.91 -9.07 -7.50
N MET A 243 -3.11 -8.25 -6.80
CA MET A 243 -2.78 -8.47 -5.39
C MET A 243 -4.03 -8.43 -4.51
N ALA A 244 -4.91 -7.43 -4.71
CA ALA A 244 -6.18 -7.31 -3.98
C ALA A 244 -7.17 -8.45 -4.27
N ALA A 245 -7.06 -9.13 -5.42
CA ALA A 245 -7.88 -10.28 -5.77
C ALA A 245 -7.43 -11.57 -5.07
N CYS A 246 -6.21 -11.63 -4.52
CA CYS A 246 -5.77 -12.76 -3.72
C CYS A 246 -6.52 -12.78 -2.37
N GLN A 247 -6.85 -13.98 -1.91
CA GLN A 247 -7.64 -14.17 -0.68
C GLN A 247 -6.84 -13.88 0.60
N ASN A 248 -5.51 -13.95 0.51
CA ASN A 248 -4.59 -13.70 1.62
C ASN A 248 -3.42 -12.86 1.14
N GLN A 249 -2.71 -12.19 2.09
CA GLN A 249 -1.60 -11.30 1.79
C GLN A 249 -0.50 -11.41 2.84
N ILE A 250 0.76 -11.38 2.40
CA ILE A 250 1.99 -11.35 3.20
C ILE A 250 2.86 -10.18 2.77
#